data_6c0fb643389a94337efe5758a7de5351
#
_entry.id   6c0fb643389a94337efe5758a7de5351
#
_cell.length_a   1.000
_cell.length_b   1.000
_cell.length_c   1.000
_cell.angle_alpha   90.00
_cell.angle_beta   90.00
_cell.angle_gamma   90.00
#
_symmetry.space_group_name_H-M   'P 1'
#
loop_
_entity.id
_entity.type
_entity.pdbx_description
1 polymer ?
#
loop_
_entity_poly.entity_id
_entity_poly.type
_entity_poly.pdbx_seq_one_letter_code
_entity_poly.pdbx_strand_id
1 'polypeptide(L)'
;MQALIDTIERITLLFGMIAAWLIVPLAGSMMWEVISRYVFSRPTIWAYEIAYMQMGALFVLGIALTTQAKAHVRVDLLYDIFSPRWKAVVDLVGFLLLAVMILWLCYGLWGYLEDGWISGERSGESIWNPVVWPARLSFFVGFILFALQIVAEVLKSLRQLFHKEHEA
;
A
#
# COMPACT_ATOMS: atom_id res chain seq x y z
N MET A 1 -9.84 -21.50 -6.49
CA MET A 1 -9.95 -20.43 -5.48
C MET A 1 -8.68 -20.33 -4.64
N GLN A 2 -8.18 -21.44 -4.03
CA GLN A 2 -6.96 -21.40 -3.22
C GLN A 2 -5.72 -20.91 -4.01
N ALA A 3 -5.48 -21.45 -5.20
CA ALA A 3 -4.34 -21.04 -6.04
C ALA A 3 -4.33 -19.53 -6.37
N LEU A 4 -5.50 -18.92 -6.53
CA LEU A 4 -5.61 -17.48 -6.76
C LEU A 4 -5.21 -16.69 -5.51
N ILE A 5 -5.71 -17.10 -4.34
CA ILE A 5 -5.34 -16.49 -3.05
C ILE A 5 -3.83 -16.57 -2.85
N ASP A 6 -3.25 -17.76 -3.01
CA ASP A 6 -1.80 -17.98 -2.82
C ASP A 6 -0.96 -17.14 -3.79
N THR A 7 -1.43 -16.94 -5.03
CA THR A 7 -0.73 -16.09 -6.01
C THR A 7 -0.76 -14.63 -5.59
N ILE A 8 -1.93 -14.11 -5.19
CA ILE A 8 -2.07 -12.73 -4.71
C ILE A 8 -1.17 -12.50 -3.49
N GLU A 9 -1.19 -13.43 -2.53
CA GLU A 9 -0.38 -13.33 -1.31
C GLU A 9 1.13 -13.34 -1.57
N ARG A 10 1.60 -14.13 -2.54
CA ARG A 10 3.01 -14.12 -2.95
C ARG A 10 3.41 -12.79 -3.59
N ILE A 11 2.55 -12.23 -4.44
CA ILE A 11 2.79 -10.92 -5.06
C ILE A 11 2.83 -9.84 -3.97
N THR A 12 1.85 -9.84 -3.06
CA THR A 12 1.79 -8.92 -1.92
C THR A 12 3.05 -9.00 -1.06
N LEU A 13 3.52 -10.22 -0.75
CA LEU A 13 4.73 -10.43 0.03
C LEU A 13 5.97 -9.89 -0.70
N LEU A 14 6.10 -10.12 -2.01
CA LEU A 14 7.23 -9.62 -2.80
C LEU A 14 7.29 -8.09 -2.75
N PHE A 15 6.18 -7.40 -3.03
CA PHE A 15 6.14 -5.93 -3.00
C PHE A 15 6.27 -5.36 -1.59
N GLY A 16 5.75 -6.06 -0.59
CA GLY A 16 5.97 -5.71 0.82
C GLY A 16 7.43 -5.80 1.24
N MET A 17 8.17 -6.82 0.76
CA MET A 17 9.62 -6.90 0.95
C MET A 17 10.35 -5.76 0.23
N ILE A 18 9.97 -5.43 -1.01
CA ILE A 18 10.54 -4.27 -1.72
C ILE A 18 10.28 -2.98 -0.92
N ALA A 19 9.05 -2.79 -0.42
CA ALA A 19 8.70 -1.66 0.43
C ALA A 19 9.60 -1.59 1.68
N ALA A 20 9.80 -2.71 2.38
CA ALA A 20 10.67 -2.75 3.54
C ALA A 20 12.13 -2.38 3.21
N TRP A 21 12.66 -2.83 2.07
CA TRP A 21 14.01 -2.49 1.63
C TRP A 21 14.17 -1.03 1.21
N LEU A 22 13.10 -0.33 0.82
CA LEU A 22 13.14 1.10 0.52
C LEU A 22 13.55 1.97 1.72
N ILE A 23 13.46 1.45 2.95
CA ILE A 23 13.91 2.17 4.14
C ILE A 23 15.43 2.41 4.12
N VAL A 24 16.20 1.51 3.50
CA VAL A 24 17.66 1.62 3.44
C VAL A 24 18.12 2.82 2.60
N PRO A 25 17.69 2.97 1.32
CA PRO A 25 18.04 4.15 0.54
C PRO A 25 17.37 5.42 1.09
N LEU A 26 16.19 5.34 1.72
CA LEU A 26 15.57 6.46 2.41
C LEU A 26 16.47 6.98 3.54
N ALA A 27 16.87 6.09 4.45
CA ALA A 27 17.75 6.45 5.56
C ALA A 27 19.13 6.95 5.06
N GLY A 28 19.66 6.30 4.01
CA GLY A 28 20.91 6.68 3.38
C GLY A 28 20.88 8.09 2.77
N SER A 29 19.81 8.44 2.05
CA SER A 29 19.65 9.76 1.44
C SER A 29 19.52 10.86 2.49
N MET A 30 18.78 10.60 3.59
CA MET A 30 18.63 11.55 4.69
C MET A 30 19.92 11.71 5.49
N MET A 31 20.65 10.60 5.74
CA MET A 31 21.96 10.65 6.39
C MET A 31 22.97 11.45 5.56
N TRP A 32 22.99 11.23 4.24
CA TRP A 32 23.83 11.98 3.34
C TRP A 32 23.52 13.48 3.35
N GLU A 33 22.23 13.84 3.35
CA GLU A 33 21.80 15.25 3.44
C GLU A 33 22.33 15.89 4.74
N VAL A 34 22.20 15.20 5.87
CA VAL A 34 22.70 15.70 7.17
C VAL A 34 24.21 15.92 7.13
N ILE A 35 24.97 14.93 6.64
CA ILE A 35 26.43 15.05 6.51
C ILE A 35 26.82 16.20 5.56
N SER A 36 26.19 16.27 4.38
CA SER A 36 26.46 17.32 3.40
C SER A 36 26.20 18.71 3.96
N ARG A 37 25.12 18.86 4.71
CA ARG A 37 24.70 20.14 5.28
C ARG A 37 25.61 20.59 6.44
N TYR A 38 25.88 19.69 7.38
CA TYR A 38 26.56 20.08 8.62
C TYR A 38 28.09 19.91 8.59
N VAL A 39 28.60 18.92 7.84
CA VAL A 39 30.05 18.69 7.76
C VAL A 39 30.65 19.49 6.60
N PHE A 40 29.99 19.47 5.44
CA PHE A 40 30.52 20.12 4.24
C PHE A 40 29.93 21.51 3.97
N SER A 41 28.95 21.97 4.77
CA SER A 41 28.19 23.21 4.57
C SER A 41 27.61 23.35 3.14
N ARG A 42 27.26 22.22 2.53
CA ARG A 42 26.72 22.11 1.16
C ARG A 42 25.45 21.24 1.18
N PRO A 43 24.28 21.82 1.50
CA PRO A 43 23.01 21.08 1.47
C PRO A 43 22.75 20.53 0.07
N THR A 44 22.16 19.33 0.02
CA THR A 44 21.79 18.71 -1.26
C THR A 44 20.50 19.31 -1.80
N ILE A 45 20.36 19.34 -3.13
CA ILE A 45 19.16 19.86 -3.80
C ILE A 45 18.09 18.78 -4.02
N TRP A 46 18.44 17.50 -3.82
CA TRP A 46 17.65 16.33 -4.24
C TRP A 46 17.19 15.42 -3.10
N ALA A 47 17.92 15.38 -1.98
CA ALA A 47 17.70 14.39 -0.95
C ALA A 47 16.30 14.47 -0.33
N TYR A 48 15.79 15.68 -0.11
CA TYR A 48 14.44 15.90 0.42
C TYR A 48 13.36 15.29 -0.52
N GLU A 49 13.44 15.56 -1.82
CA GLU A 49 12.45 15.08 -2.78
C GLU A 49 12.49 13.56 -2.95
N ILE A 50 13.69 12.97 -3.03
CA ILE A 50 13.84 11.52 -3.04
C ILE A 50 13.28 10.90 -1.77
N ALA A 51 13.57 11.49 -0.60
CA ALA A 51 13.12 10.95 0.67
C ALA A 51 11.59 10.93 0.78
N TYR A 52 10.90 12.01 0.44
CA TYR A 52 9.43 12.00 0.56
C TYR A 52 8.77 11.09 -0.49
N MET A 53 9.32 11.00 -1.72
CA MET A 53 8.82 10.06 -2.73
C MET A 53 9.01 8.60 -2.31
N GLN A 54 10.18 8.26 -1.76
CA GLN A 54 10.46 6.93 -1.23
C GLN A 54 9.59 6.60 -0.02
N MET A 55 9.39 7.56 0.88
CA MET A 55 8.53 7.37 2.05
C MET A 55 7.09 7.10 1.62
N GLY A 56 6.55 7.86 0.67
CA GLY A 56 5.24 7.61 0.10
C GLY A 56 5.12 6.22 -0.53
N ALA A 57 6.10 5.83 -1.35
CA ALA A 57 6.16 4.51 -1.98
C ALA A 57 6.22 3.38 -0.94
N LEU A 58 7.08 3.50 0.08
CA LEU A 58 7.23 2.53 1.16
C LEU A 58 5.90 2.27 1.87
N PHE A 59 5.20 3.33 2.27
CA PHE A 59 3.94 3.19 3.00
C PHE A 59 2.85 2.57 2.12
N VAL A 60 2.69 3.04 0.88
CA VAL A 60 1.60 2.57 0.02
C VAL A 60 1.83 1.15 -0.48
N LEU A 61 3.07 0.78 -0.84
CA LEU A 61 3.41 -0.59 -1.21
C LEU A 61 3.31 -1.56 -0.01
N GLY A 62 3.57 -1.07 1.22
CA GLY A 62 3.46 -1.87 2.45
C GLY A 62 2.03 -2.14 2.92
N ILE A 63 1.04 -1.35 2.47
CA ILE A 63 -0.34 -1.43 2.97
C ILE A 63 -1.00 -2.79 2.70
N ALA A 64 -0.73 -3.39 1.55
CA ALA A 64 -1.25 -4.71 1.18
C ALA A 64 -0.68 -5.81 2.08
N LEU A 65 0.61 -5.74 2.43
CA LEU A 65 1.25 -6.69 3.33
C LEU A 65 0.71 -6.60 4.76
N THR A 66 0.45 -5.40 5.29
CA THR A 66 -0.17 -5.22 6.60
C THR A 66 -1.59 -5.79 6.66
N THR A 67 -2.33 -5.72 5.54
CA THR A 67 -3.65 -6.34 5.41
C THR A 67 -3.53 -7.86 5.43
N GLN A 68 -2.63 -8.44 4.65
CA GLN A 68 -2.34 -9.87 4.62
C GLN A 68 -1.94 -10.41 6.01
N ALA A 69 -1.09 -9.67 6.71
CA ALA A 69 -0.62 -10.01 8.06
C ALA A 69 -1.68 -9.79 9.16
N LYS A 70 -2.87 -9.26 8.81
CA LYS A 70 -3.91 -8.85 9.77
C LYS A 70 -3.38 -7.91 10.86
N ALA A 71 -2.35 -7.12 10.52
CA ALA A 71 -1.67 -6.20 11.43
C ALA A 71 -2.33 -4.81 11.49
N HIS A 72 -3.47 -4.61 10.81
CA HIS A 72 -4.25 -3.38 10.98
C HIS A 72 -4.85 -3.30 12.37
N VAL A 73 -4.78 -2.13 12.98
CA VAL A 73 -5.43 -1.86 14.26
C VAL A 73 -6.94 -2.06 14.10
N ARG A 74 -7.49 -3.03 14.83
CA ARG A 74 -8.93 -3.30 14.89
C ARG A 74 -9.48 -2.79 16.22
N VAL A 75 -10.71 -2.31 16.20
CA VAL A 75 -11.44 -2.02 17.45
C VAL A 75 -12.05 -3.31 17.93
N ASP A 76 -11.28 -4.09 18.68
CA ASP A 76 -11.66 -5.47 19.09
C ASP A 76 -12.75 -5.54 20.14
N LEU A 77 -13.03 -4.43 20.85
CA LEU A 77 -13.98 -4.40 21.96
C LEU A 77 -15.39 -4.93 21.62
N LEU A 78 -15.91 -4.55 20.45
CA LEU A 78 -17.21 -5.02 19.97
C LEU A 78 -17.09 -6.32 19.17
N TYR A 79 -15.97 -6.48 18.47
CA TYR A 79 -15.73 -7.64 17.63
C TYR A 79 -15.60 -8.94 18.41
N ASP A 80 -15.04 -8.90 19.63
CA ASP A 80 -14.87 -10.09 20.48
C ASP A 80 -16.16 -10.67 21.01
N ILE A 81 -17.21 -9.86 21.09
CA ILE A 81 -18.54 -10.30 21.54
C ILE A 81 -19.27 -11.12 20.45
N PHE A 82 -18.88 -10.98 19.18
CA PHE A 82 -19.57 -11.62 18.06
C PHE A 82 -19.24 -13.11 17.96
N SER A 83 -20.26 -13.90 17.62
CA SER A 83 -20.06 -15.30 17.25
C SER A 83 -19.19 -15.42 15.98
N PRO A 84 -18.52 -16.57 15.72
CA PRO A 84 -17.68 -16.76 14.55
C PRO A 84 -18.38 -16.49 13.20
N ARG A 85 -19.69 -16.72 13.11
CA ARG A 85 -20.50 -16.41 11.93
C ARG A 85 -20.67 -14.89 11.74
N TRP A 86 -20.99 -14.18 12.80
CA TRP A 86 -21.15 -12.73 12.77
C TRP A 86 -19.82 -12.02 12.47
N LYS A 87 -18.70 -12.53 13.00
CA LYS A 87 -17.36 -12.06 12.65
C LYS A 87 -17.11 -12.15 11.14
N ALA A 88 -17.40 -13.31 10.53
CA ALA A 88 -17.23 -13.49 9.08
C ALA A 88 -18.14 -12.60 8.25
N VAL A 89 -19.37 -12.34 8.69
CA VAL A 89 -20.31 -11.42 7.99
C VAL A 89 -19.81 -9.98 8.09
N VAL A 90 -19.40 -9.52 9.26
CA VAL A 90 -18.86 -8.17 9.46
C VAL A 90 -17.60 -7.95 8.64
N ASP A 91 -16.68 -8.92 8.65
CA ASP A 91 -15.46 -8.86 7.82
C ASP A 91 -15.82 -8.82 6.32
N LEU A 92 -16.74 -9.65 5.87
CA LEU A 92 -17.17 -9.68 4.47
C LEU A 92 -17.77 -8.33 4.03
N VAL A 93 -18.69 -7.78 4.80
CA VAL A 93 -19.33 -6.49 4.51
C VAL A 93 -18.27 -5.37 4.51
N GLY A 94 -17.40 -5.36 5.52
CA GLY A 94 -16.33 -4.37 5.60
C GLY A 94 -15.38 -4.44 4.40
N PHE A 95 -14.94 -5.63 4.02
CA PHE A 95 -14.06 -5.80 2.85
C PHE A 95 -14.76 -5.47 1.53
N LEU A 96 -16.06 -5.75 1.39
CA LEU A 96 -16.81 -5.37 0.18
C LEU A 96 -16.96 -3.86 0.05
N LEU A 97 -17.28 -3.16 1.13
CA LEU A 97 -17.35 -1.69 1.13
C LEU A 97 -15.99 -1.09 0.81
N LEU A 98 -14.93 -1.62 1.44
CA LEU A 98 -13.57 -1.18 1.20
C LEU A 98 -13.15 -1.45 -0.25
N ALA A 99 -13.52 -2.60 -0.83
CA ALA A 99 -13.24 -2.93 -2.23
C ALA A 99 -13.82 -1.90 -3.20
N VAL A 100 -15.07 -1.49 -3.00
CA VAL A 100 -15.72 -0.46 -3.83
C VAL A 100 -14.95 0.86 -3.74
N MET A 101 -14.59 1.28 -2.53
CA MET A 101 -13.85 2.54 -2.32
C MET A 101 -12.46 2.50 -2.95
N ILE A 102 -11.74 1.38 -2.80
CA ILE A 102 -10.39 1.24 -3.36
C ILE A 102 -10.42 1.16 -4.90
N LEU A 103 -11.39 0.48 -5.50
CA LEU A 103 -11.53 0.45 -6.96
C LEU A 103 -11.82 1.84 -7.52
N TRP A 104 -12.68 2.61 -6.86
CA TRP A 104 -12.92 4.01 -7.24
C TRP A 104 -11.65 4.87 -7.10
N LEU A 105 -10.90 4.68 -6.02
CA LEU A 105 -9.61 5.36 -5.82
C LEU A 105 -8.58 4.96 -6.89
N CYS A 106 -8.48 3.68 -7.24
CA CYS A 106 -7.58 3.21 -8.31
C CYS A 106 -7.91 3.86 -9.65
N TYR A 107 -9.21 4.03 -9.96
CA TYR A 107 -9.64 4.75 -11.15
C TYR A 107 -9.15 6.22 -11.16
N GLY A 108 -9.30 6.93 -10.04
CA GLY A 108 -8.78 8.29 -9.92
C GLY A 108 -7.25 8.38 -9.98
N LEU A 109 -6.55 7.40 -9.36
CA LEU A 109 -5.10 7.33 -9.38
C LEU A 109 -4.53 7.01 -10.77
N TRP A 110 -5.27 6.26 -11.59
CA TRP A 110 -4.90 6.05 -12.99
C TRP A 110 -4.89 7.36 -13.77
N GLY A 111 -5.96 8.15 -13.71
CA GLY A 111 -6.01 9.47 -14.34
C GLY A 111 -4.91 10.40 -13.83
N TYR A 112 -4.68 10.40 -12.50
CA TYR A 112 -3.63 11.19 -11.89
C TYR A 112 -2.21 10.80 -12.35
N LEU A 113 -1.97 9.52 -12.58
CA LEU A 113 -0.72 9.01 -13.15
C LEU A 113 -0.58 9.40 -14.62
N GLU A 114 -1.64 9.21 -15.42
CA GLU A 114 -1.68 9.51 -16.85
C GLU A 114 -1.43 11.00 -17.11
N ASP A 115 -2.11 11.88 -16.38
CA ASP A 115 -1.90 13.33 -16.46
C ASP A 115 -0.46 13.72 -16.16
N GLY A 116 0.13 13.18 -15.11
CA GLY A 116 1.52 13.47 -14.75
C GLY A 116 2.54 12.90 -15.74
N TRP A 117 2.21 11.79 -16.40
CA TRP A 117 3.05 11.21 -17.46
C TRP A 117 2.99 12.04 -18.73
N ILE A 118 1.80 12.38 -19.22
CA ILE A 118 1.58 13.11 -20.48
C ILE A 118 2.09 14.56 -20.38
N SER A 119 1.79 15.23 -19.25
CA SER A 119 2.21 16.63 -19.03
C SER A 119 3.70 16.78 -18.74
N GLY A 120 4.39 15.70 -18.36
CA GLY A 120 5.76 15.76 -17.87
C GLY A 120 5.89 16.61 -16.60
N GLU A 121 4.86 16.63 -15.77
CA GLU A 121 4.76 17.44 -14.55
C GLU A 121 5.97 17.23 -13.65
N ARG A 122 6.45 18.32 -13.09
CA ARG A 122 7.58 18.36 -12.17
C ARG A 122 7.13 18.77 -10.77
N SER A 123 7.93 18.44 -9.77
CA SER A 123 7.57 18.63 -8.37
C SER A 123 7.32 20.08 -7.97
N GLY A 124 8.10 21.02 -8.52
CA GLY A 124 8.03 22.43 -8.13
C GLY A 124 8.56 22.75 -6.72
N GLU A 125 9.04 21.74 -5.97
CA GLU A 125 9.38 21.85 -4.55
C GLU A 125 10.86 22.18 -4.30
N SER A 126 11.73 21.93 -5.26
CA SER A 126 13.16 22.16 -5.12
C SER A 126 13.83 22.63 -6.42
N ILE A 127 15.10 23.04 -6.32
CA ILE A 127 15.94 23.38 -7.48
C ILE A 127 16.16 22.17 -8.39
N TRP A 128 16.17 20.95 -7.85
CA TRP A 128 16.30 19.70 -8.61
C TRP A 128 15.08 19.41 -9.47
N ASN A 129 13.89 19.72 -8.96
CA ASN A 129 12.63 19.72 -9.70
C ASN A 129 12.41 18.45 -10.56
N PRO A 130 12.40 17.25 -9.98
CA PRO A 130 12.23 15.99 -10.71
C PRO A 130 10.81 15.84 -11.26
N VAL A 131 10.65 14.93 -12.22
CA VAL A 131 9.34 14.49 -12.69
C VAL A 131 8.62 13.74 -11.60
N VAL A 132 7.28 13.92 -11.47
CA VAL A 132 6.48 13.34 -10.38
C VAL A 132 5.84 11.99 -10.70
N TRP A 133 5.80 11.61 -11.99
CA TRP A 133 5.13 10.37 -12.40
C TRP A 133 5.67 9.08 -11.72
N PRO A 134 6.98 8.93 -11.34
CA PRO A 134 7.44 7.72 -10.67
C PRO A 134 6.83 7.55 -9.27
N ALA A 135 6.65 8.67 -8.56
CA ALA A 135 5.95 8.66 -7.27
C ALA A 135 4.48 8.29 -7.45
N ARG A 136 3.78 8.90 -8.43
CA ARG A 136 2.38 8.57 -8.75
C ARG A 136 2.21 7.12 -9.18
N LEU A 137 3.17 6.55 -9.93
CA LEU A 137 3.18 5.14 -10.29
C LEU A 137 3.24 4.24 -9.05
N SER A 138 4.09 4.56 -8.07
CA SER A 138 4.18 3.79 -6.83
C SER A 138 2.86 3.81 -6.04
N PHE A 139 2.15 4.95 -6.02
CA PHE A 139 0.82 5.06 -5.42
C PHE A 139 -0.20 4.18 -6.15
N PHE A 140 -0.26 4.28 -7.47
CA PHE A 140 -1.17 3.47 -8.28
C PHE A 140 -0.91 1.97 -8.08
N VAL A 141 0.35 1.52 -8.20
CA VAL A 141 0.72 0.11 -8.01
C VAL A 141 0.38 -0.36 -6.59
N GLY A 142 0.70 0.43 -5.56
CA GLY A 142 0.42 0.06 -4.17
C GLY A 142 -1.07 -0.10 -3.89
N PHE A 143 -1.93 0.78 -4.42
CA PHE A 143 -3.38 0.64 -4.26
C PHE A 143 -3.98 -0.49 -5.10
N ILE A 144 -3.42 -0.82 -6.27
CA ILE A 144 -3.80 -2.03 -7.01
C ILE A 144 -3.45 -3.30 -6.21
N LEU A 145 -2.27 -3.37 -5.62
CA LEU A 145 -1.87 -4.49 -4.75
C LEU A 145 -2.80 -4.60 -3.54
N PHE A 146 -3.17 -3.47 -2.96
CA PHE A 146 -4.13 -3.43 -1.86
C PHE A 146 -5.52 -3.92 -2.29
N ALA A 147 -6.01 -3.50 -3.47
CA ALA A 147 -7.27 -4.01 -4.03
C ALA A 147 -7.24 -5.53 -4.23
N LEU A 148 -6.13 -6.06 -4.79
CA LEU A 148 -5.95 -7.50 -4.97
C LEU A 148 -5.96 -8.24 -3.61
N GLN A 149 -5.29 -7.70 -2.59
CA GLN A 149 -5.29 -8.30 -1.26
C GLN A 149 -6.68 -8.30 -0.62
N ILE A 150 -7.46 -7.21 -0.81
CA ILE A 150 -8.86 -7.17 -0.34
C ILE A 150 -9.70 -8.25 -1.02
N VAL A 151 -9.52 -8.46 -2.33
CA VAL A 151 -10.19 -9.58 -3.04
C VAL A 151 -9.81 -10.92 -2.42
N ALA A 152 -8.54 -11.14 -2.08
CA ALA A 152 -8.11 -12.36 -1.39
C ALA A 152 -8.79 -12.52 -0.02
N GLU A 153 -8.92 -11.44 0.77
CA GLU A 153 -9.61 -11.49 2.08
C GLU A 153 -11.12 -11.76 1.93
N VAL A 154 -11.78 -11.16 0.92
CA VAL A 154 -13.18 -11.47 0.59
C VAL A 154 -13.34 -12.96 0.26
N LEU A 155 -12.46 -13.52 -0.59
CA LEU A 155 -12.50 -14.93 -0.96
C LEU A 155 -12.27 -15.86 0.25
N LYS A 156 -11.38 -15.48 1.18
CA LYS A 156 -11.17 -16.23 2.43
C LYS A 156 -12.40 -16.18 3.33
N SER A 157 -13.01 -15.00 3.50
CA SER A 157 -14.23 -14.84 4.32
C SER A 157 -15.40 -15.63 3.75
N LEU A 158 -15.59 -15.61 2.44
CA LEU A 158 -16.60 -16.43 1.75
C LEU A 158 -16.35 -17.93 1.99
N ARG A 159 -15.10 -18.38 1.84
CA ARG A 159 -14.76 -19.79 2.09
C ARG A 159 -15.05 -20.22 3.52
N GLN A 160 -14.79 -19.38 4.52
CA GLN A 160 -15.09 -19.68 5.92
C GLN A 160 -16.59 -19.83 6.16
N LEU A 161 -17.42 -19.02 5.49
CA LEU A 161 -18.87 -19.11 5.59
C LEU A 161 -19.40 -20.45 5.02
N PHE A 162 -18.92 -20.83 3.82
CA PHE A 162 -19.40 -22.05 3.13
C PHE A 162 -18.83 -23.35 3.70
N HIS A 163 -17.62 -23.35 4.27
CA HIS A 163 -17.00 -24.59 4.78
C HIS A 163 -17.62 -25.06 6.10
N LYS A 164 -18.17 -24.16 6.92
CA LYS A 164 -18.87 -24.50 8.16
C LYS A 164 -20.30 -25.00 7.99
N GLU A 165 -20.89 -24.88 6.80
CA GLU A 165 -22.20 -25.45 6.52
C GLU A 165 -22.17 -26.98 6.28
N HIS A 166 -21.00 -27.56 6.05
CA HIS A 166 -20.85 -29.00 5.83
C HIS A 166 -20.51 -29.79 7.11
N GLU A 167 -20.23 -29.12 8.23
CA GLU A 167 -19.91 -29.75 9.52
C GLU A 167 -21.06 -29.63 10.58
N ALA A 168 -22.20 -29.06 10.22
CA ALA A 168 -23.40 -28.91 11.04
C ALA A 168 -24.55 -29.75 10.48
#